data_6ebdb422dff44e71e41cf33e11524287
#
_entry.id   6ebdb422dff44e71e41cf33e11524287
#
_cell.length_a   1.000
_cell.length_b   1.000
_cell.length_c   1.000
_cell.angle_alpha   90.00
_cell.angle_beta   90.00
_cell.angle_gamma   90.00
#
_symmetry.space_group_name_H-M   'P 1'
#
loop_
_entity.id
_entity.type
_entity.pdbx_description
1 polymer ?
#
loop_
_entity_poly.entity_id
_entity_poly.type
_entity_poly.pdbx_seq_one_letter_code
_entity_poly.pdbx_strand_id
1 'polypeptide(L)'
;EVANGRSRVPEEIAPGDAGNWFARKRSTMGGALVLTAPGIPMLFQGQEFLEDGYFDDDDPLDWSKVTTFSGILELYTDLIALRLNKHGNTGGLTGPSTNVHHLNDTAKVLAYHRWGAGGAGDDVIIAMNFTVDPRVSYRIGFPHEGTWYLVFNSDDSNYADDYGNVGHDVTAINFGFDGLPFSGLLDLAPYSVQIFSQIPNPVDSCPADINGDGVVNVSDLLTMIGGWGTPDWDITGDGTTNVSDLLALIGAFGPCP
;
A
#
# COMPACT_ATOMS: atom_id res chain seq x y z
N GLU A 1 9.77 19.60 7.53
CA GLU A 1 10.67 19.31 6.42
C GLU A 1 10.91 20.48 5.52
N VAL A 2 9.91 21.01 4.85
CA VAL A 2 9.98 22.24 4.05
C VAL A 2 10.07 23.50 4.89
N ALA A 3 9.71 23.43 6.16
CA ALA A 3 9.56 24.57 7.07
C ALA A 3 10.87 25.29 7.44
N ASN A 4 12.03 24.90 6.96
CA ASN A 4 13.32 25.51 7.27
C ASN A 4 14.17 25.78 6.02
N GLY A 5 13.51 26.06 4.88
CA GLY A 5 14.21 26.32 3.61
C GLY A 5 14.91 25.09 3.05
N ARG A 6 14.37 23.90 3.36
CA ARG A 6 14.77 22.64 2.74
C ARG A 6 13.82 22.25 1.64
N SER A 7 14.31 21.44 0.72
CA SER A 7 13.51 20.86 -0.37
C SER A 7 12.47 19.89 0.18
N ARG A 8 11.51 19.53 -0.67
CA ARG A 8 10.58 18.44 -0.41
C ARG A 8 11.33 17.11 -0.32
N VAL A 9 10.75 16.12 0.35
CA VAL A 9 11.42 14.84 0.67
C VAL A 9 12.01 14.13 -0.56
N PRO A 10 11.33 14.02 -1.71
CA PRO A 10 11.93 13.36 -2.88
C PRO A 10 13.22 14.06 -3.35
N GLU A 11 13.23 15.37 -3.40
CA GLU A 11 14.40 16.18 -3.78
C GLU A 11 15.54 16.07 -2.76
N GLU A 12 15.25 16.02 -1.45
CA GLU A 12 16.27 15.80 -0.40
C GLU A 12 16.89 14.39 -0.49
N ILE A 13 16.14 13.40 -0.96
CA ILE A 13 16.65 12.04 -1.15
C ILE A 13 17.55 11.94 -2.38
N ALA A 14 17.13 12.56 -3.49
CA ALA A 14 17.83 12.52 -4.77
C ALA A 14 17.79 13.87 -5.47
N PRO A 15 18.69 14.79 -5.09
CA PRO A 15 18.74 16.14 -5.64
C PRO A 15 18.89 16.15 -7.17
N GLY A 16 17.95 16.82 -7.85
CA GLY A 16 17.89 16.91 -9.31
C GLY A 16 17.36 15.67 -10.03
N ASP A 17 16.93 14.64 -9.29
CA ASP A 17 16.35 13.41 -9.84
C ASP A 17 15.31 12.82 -8.86
N ALA A 18 14.40 13.67 -8.41
CA ALA A 18 13.40 13.37 -7.38
C ALA A 18 12.38 12.28 -7.78
N GLY A 19 12.34 11.91 -9.06
CA GLY A 19 11.52 10.82 -9.58
C GLY A 19 12.21 9.45 -9.62
N ASN A 20 13.47 9.34 -9.22
CA ASN A 20 14.20 8.09 -9.32
C ASN A 20 13.72 7.02 -8.31
N TRP A 21 14.16 5.79 -8.50
CA TRP A 21 13.76 4.66 -7.67
C TRP A 21 13.97 4.91 -6.16
N PHE A 22 15.13 5.47 -5.76
CA PHE A 22 15.42 5.74 -4.34
C PHE A 22 14.51 6.80 -3.74
N ALA A 23 14.23 7.85 -4.50
CA ALA A 23 13.34 8.92 -4.07
C ALA A 23 11.90 8.38 -3.90
N ARG A 24 11.39 7.63 -4.87
CA ARG A 24 10.05 7.00 -4.79
C ARG A 24 9.95 6.05 -3.60
N LYS A 25 10.85 5.08 -3.47
CA LYS A 25 10.84 4.07 -2.39
C LYS A 25 10.93 4.68 -1.00
N ARG A 26 11.83 5.62 -0.80
CA ARG A 26 12.11 6.18 0.54
C ARG A 26 11.10 7.23 0.96
N SER A 27 10.59 8.05 0.04
CA SER A 27 9.54 9.03 0.36
C SER A 27 8.21 8.34 0.67
N THR A 28 7.80 7.33 -0.10
CA THR A 28 6.58 6.55 0.15
C THR A 28 6.68 5.73 1.44
N MET A 29 7.86 5.18 1.76
CA MET A 29 8.10 4.55 3.06
C MET A 29 7.89 5.53 4.23
N GLY A 30 8.35 6.78 4.09
CA GLY A 30 8.09 7.85 5.06
C GLY A 30 6.60 8.17 5.17
N GLY A 31 5.90 8.26 4.05
CA GLY A 31 4.44 8.45 4.00
C GLY A 31 3.67 7.31 4.68
N ALA A 32 4.06 6.07 4.40
CA ALA A 32 3.49 4.90 5.04
C ALA A 32 3.69 4.89 6.56
N LEU A 33 4.88 5.28 7.04
CA LEU A 33 5.14 5.43 8.47
C LEU A 33 4.18 6.45 9.10
N VAL A 34 3.98 7.62 8.47
CA VAL A 34 3.06 8.66 8.96
C VAL A 34 1.63 8.15 9.01
N LEU A 35 1.17 7.45 7.96
CA LEU A 35 -0.21 6.95 7.86
C LEU A 35 -0.49 5.75 8.77
N THR A 36 0.53 5.00 9.19
CA THR A 36 0.38 3.85 10.09
C THR A 36 0.73 4.14 11.54
N ALA A 37 1.47 5.22 11.82
CA ALA A 37 1.80 5.65 13.18
C ALA A 37 0.54 6.12 13.95
N PRO A 38 0.57 6.11 15.30
CA PRO A 38 -0.50 6.70 16.10
C PRO A 38 -0.55 8.22 15.93
N GLY A 39 -1.74 8.79 16.07
CA GLY A 39 -1.97 10.24 15.95
C GLY A 39 -2.72 10.62 14.68
N ILE A 40 -2.79 11.91 14.41
CA ILE A 40 -3.44 12.47 13.22
C ILE A 40 -2.40 12.55 12.10
N PRO A 41 -2.52 11.78 11.01
CA PRO A 41 -1.58 11.86 9.91
C PRO A 41 -1.73 13.20 9.17
N MET A 42 -0.61 13.74 8.72
CA MET A 42 -0.58 14.92 7.88
C MET A 42 0.27 14.63 6.64
N LEU A 43 -0.32 14.85 5.48
CA LEU A 43 0.38 14.85 4.20
C LEU A 43 0.68 16.28 3.80
N PHE A 44 1.88 16.52 3.30
CA PHE A 44 2.23 17.79 2.72
C PHE A 44 1.78 17.80 1.25
N GLN A 45 1.11 18.87 0.83
CA GLN A 45 0.48 18.97 -0.49
C GLN A 45 1.43 18.55 -1.62
N GLY A 46 0.97 17.65 -2.49
CA GLY A 46 1.76 17.08 -3.59
C GLY A 46 2.67 15.90 -3.19
N GLN A 47 2.76 15.55 -1.89
CA GLN A 47 3.54 14.40 -1.45
C GLN A 47 3.03 13.11 -2.09
N GLU A 48 1.74 13.01 -2.30
CA GLU A 48 1.03 11.86 -2.86
C GLU A 48 1.32 11.61 -4.36
N PHE A 49 1.93 12.57 -5.05
CA PHE A 49 2.39 12.43 -6.43
C PHE A 49 3.84 12.90 -6.63
N LEU A 50 4.67 12.81 -5.58
CA LEU A 50 6.10 13.10 -5.62
C LEU A 50 6.45 14.54 -6.04
N GLU A 51 5.68 15.53 -5.58
CA GLU A 51 6.09 16.92 -5.77
C GLU A 51 7.48 17.15 -5.16
N ASP A 52 8.33 17.85 -5.89
CA ASP A 52 9.73 18.09 -5.55
C ASP A 52 10.06 19.58 -5.41
N GLY A 53 11.34 19.93 -5.45
CA GLY A 53 11.79 21.30 -5.29
C GLY A 53 11.57 21.88 -3.90
N TYR A 54 11.54 23.18 -3.81
CA TYR A 54 11.27 23.92 -2.58
C TYR A 54 9.80 24.29 -2.50
N PHE A 55 9.30 24.42 -1.28
CA PHE A 55 8.00 25.04 -1.07
C PHE A 55 8.11 26.55 -1.28
N ASP A 56 7.28 27.06 -2.18
CA ASP A 56 7.08 28.48 -2.42
C ASP A 56 5.59 28.74 -2.59
N ASP A 57 5.06 29.78 -1.93
CA ASP A 57 3.64 30.13 -2.04
C ASP A 57 3.25 30.63 -3.44
N ASP A 58 4.24 31.14 -4.18
CA ASP A 58 4.06 31.66 -5.54
C ASP A 58 4.32 30.60 -6.62
N ASP A 59 4.83 29.41 -6.28
CA ASP A 59 5.12 28.31 -7.18
C ASP A 59 4.02 27.24 -7.10
N PRO A 60 3.20 27.10 -8.15
CA PRO A 60 2.13 26.10 -8.13
C PRO A 60 2.68 24.67 -8.21
N LEU A 61 1.91 23.71 -7.67
CA LEU A 61 2.22 22.29 -7.81
C LEU A 61 2.24 21.88 -9.29
N ASP A 62 3.18 20.98 -9.62
CA ASP A 62 3.22 20.35 -10.96
C ASP A 62 2.20 19.22 -11.07
N TRP A 63 0.98 19.55 -11.45
CA TRP A 63 -0.11 18.60 -11.62
C TRP A 63 0.11 17.55 -12.71
N SER A 64 1.12 17.71 -13.60
CA SER A 64 1.47 16.66 -14.57
C SER A 64 2.02 15.42 -13.90
N LYS A 65 2.56 15.52 -12.69
CA LYS A 65 3.07 14.44 -11.87
C LYS A 65 1.99 13.46 -11.43
N VAL A 66 0.74 13.88 -11.33
CA VAL A 66 -0.41 12.99 -11.07
C VAL A 66 -0.50 11.89 -12.13
N THR A 67 -0.22 12.21 -13.39
CA THR A 67 -0.16 11.21 -14.46
C THR A 67 1.17 10.46 -14.48
N THR A 68 2.29 11.19 -14.31
CA THR A 68 3.63 10.60 -14.37
C THR A 68 3.86 9.58 -13.24
N PHE A 69 3.33 9.86 -12.04
CA PHE A 69 3.46 9.02 -10.85
C PHE A 69 2.11 8.52 -10.36
N SER A 70 1.23 8.13 -11.28
CA SER A 70 -0.12 7.64 -10.95
C SER A 70 -0.11 6.48 -9.96
N GLY A 71 0.84 5.53 -10.10
CA GLY A 71 0.96 4.43 -9.14
C GLY A 71 1.39 4.88 -7.74
N ILE A 72 2.14 5.99 -7.61
CA ILE A 72 2.44 6.54 -6.29
C ILE A 72 1.19 7.19 -5.68
N LEU A 73 0.36 7.84 -6.48
CA LEU A 73 -0.94 8.35 -6.03
C LEU A 73 -1.86 7.21 -5.58
N GLU A 74 -1.88 6.10 -6.30
CA GLU A 74 -2.60 4.88 -5.92
C GLU A 74 -2.08 4.32 -4.59
N LEU A 75 -0.76 4.21 -4.40
CA LEU A 75 -0.14 3.78 -3.14
C LEU A 75 -0.65 4.60 -1.94
N TYR A 76 -0.73 5.93 -2.09
CA TYR A 76 -1.28 6.79 -1.03
C TYR A 76 -2.79 6.61 -0.86
N THR A 77 -3.53 6.36 -1.93
CA THR A 77 -4.97 6.05 -1.90
C THR A 77 -5.22 4.80 -1.07
N ASP A 78 -4.47 3.73 -1.32
CA ASP A 78 -4.55 2.48 -0.57
C ASP A 78 -4.17 2.65 0.90
N LEU A 79 -3.08 3.36 1.18
CA LEU A 79 -2.68 3.66 2.56
C LEU A 79 -3.75 4.44 3.33
N ILE A 80 -4.41 5.39 2.68
CA ILE A 80 -5.51 6.16 3.28
C ILE A 80 -6.72 5.24 3.50
N ALA A 81 -7.04 4.37 2.55
CA ALA A 81 -8.12 3.39 2.69
C ALA A 81 -7.90 2.47 3.90
N LEU A 82 -6.68 1.93 4.05
CA LEU A 82 -6.28 1.13 5.21
C LEU A 82 -6.34 1.95 6.51
N ARG A 83 -5.81 3.18 6.51
CA ARG A 83 -5.85 4.08 7.67
C ARG A 83 -7.28 4.34 8.13
N LEU A 84 -8.21 4.47 7.20
CA LEU A 84 -9.65 4.69 7.48
C LEU A 84 -10.41 3.39 7.75
N ASN A 85 -9.73 2.24 7.71
CA ASN A 85 -10.34 0.92 7.84
C ASN A 85 -11.53 0.70 6.89
N LYS A 86 -11.41 1.16 5.64
CA LYS A 86 -12.49 1.07 4.66
C LYS A 86 -12.92 -0.38 4.36
N HIS A 87 -11.98 -1.32 4.47
CA HIS A 87 -12.22 -2.74 4.19
C HIS A 87 -12.57 -3.56 5.45
N GLY A 88 -12.62 -2.95 6.64
CA GLY A 88 -12.94 -3.63 7.89
C GLY A 88 -11.85 -4.56 8.42
N ASN A 89 -10.63 -4.48 7.88
CA ASN A 89 -9.52 -5.38 8.19
C ASN A 89 -8.30 -4.72 8.88
N THR A 90 -8.35 -3.41 9.10
CA THR A 90 -7.23 -2.64 9.67
C THR A 90 -7.67 -1.67 10.77
N GLY A 91 -8.67 -2.06 11.57
CA GLY A 91 -9.25 -1.24 12.65
C GLY A 91 -8.23 -0.65 13.60
N GLY A 92 -7.17 -1.40 13.91
CA GLY A 92 -6.09 -0.98 14.78
C GLY A 92 -5.31 0.24 14.30
N LEU A 93 -5.32 0.58 13.02
CA LEU A 93 -4.67 1.80 12.54
C LEU A 93 -5.37 3.07 13.07
N THR A 94 -6.65 3.00 13.39
CA THR A 94 -7.40 4.07 14.09
C THR A 94 -7.35 3.92 15.61
N GLY A 95 -6.93 2.75 16.09
CA GLY A 95 -6.86 2.43 17.52
C GLY A 95 -5.77 3.21 18.28
N PRO A 96 -5.91 3.32 19.60
CA PRO A 96 -4.99 4.10 20.43
C PRO A 96 -3.69 3.36 20.76
N SER A 97 -3.66 2.04 20.61
CA SER A 97 -2.57 1.20 21.12
C SER A 97 -1.48 0.97 20.09
N THR A 98 -0.25 0.99 20.55
CA THR A 98 0.95 0.74 19.72
C THR A 98 2.02 0.03 20.55
N ASN A 99 2.61 -1.01 19.97
CA ASN A 99 3.77 -1.69 20.54
C ASN A 99 4.85 -1.85 19.48
N VAL A 100 5.96 -1.15 19.62
CA VAL A 100 7.17 -1.38 18.82
C VAL A 100 7.87 -2.62 19.43
N HIS A 101 7.62 -3.77 18.87
CA HIS A 101 8.11 -5.04 19.40
C HIS A 101 9.40 -5.52 18.72
N HIS A 102 9.68 -5.05 17.50
CA HIS A 102 10.91 -5.40 16.79
C HIS A 102 11.65 -4.15 16.36
N LEU A 103 12.89 -3.99 16.83
CA LEU A 103 13.82 -2.96 16.41
C LEU A 103 15.20 -3.57 16.25
N ASN A 104 15.63 -3.78 15.01
CA ASN A 104 16.93 -4.32 14.68
C ASN A 104 17.77 -3.28 13.92
N ASP A 105 18.62 -2.56 14.66
CA ASP A 105 19.45 -1.50 14.07
C ASP A 105 20.52 -2.05 13.11
N THR A 106 20.99 -3.28 13.31
CA THR A 106 21.95 -3.92 12.39
C THR A 106 21.28 -4.32 11.08
N ALA A 107 20.10 -4.92 11.13
CA ALA A 107 19.33 -5.29 9.93
C ALA A 107 18.55 -4.11 9.35
N LYS A 108 18.43 -2.98 10.09
CA LYS A 108 17.61 -1.82 9.72
C LYS A 108 16.14 -2.20 9.48
N VAL A 109 15.60 -3.06 10.35
CA VAL A 109 14.21 -3.51 10.31
C VAL A 109 13.49 -3.04 11.56
N LEU A 110 12.31 -2.46 11.35
CA LEU A 110 11.36 -2.05 12.37
C LEU A 110 10.08 -2.84 12.16
N ALA A 111 9.49 -3.41 13.25
CA ALA A 111 8.10 -3.83 13.21
C ALA A 111 7.35 -3.37 14.46
N TYR A 112 6.08 -3.04 14.26
CA TYR A 112 5.19 -2.64 15.34
C TYR A 112 3.77 -3.13 15.11
N HIS A 113 3.09 -3.33 16.23
CA HIS A 113 1.72 -3.75 16.32
C HIS A 113 0.83 -2.56 16.64
N ARG A 114 -0.29 -2.43 15.94
CA ARG A 114 -1.34 -1.43 16.17
C ARG A 114 -2.65 -2.15 16.45
N TRP A 115 -3.41 -1.68 17.45
CA TRP A 115 -4.72 -2.23 17.78
C TRP A 115 -5.59 -1.23 18.54
N GLY A 116 -6.90 -1.47 18.52
CA GLY A 116 -7.90 -0.81 19.36
C GLY A 116 -8.42 -1.77 20.44
N ALA A 117 -9.32 -2.65 20.06
CA ALA A 117 -9.88 -3.70 20.92
C ALA A 117 -9.07 -5.01 20.85
N GLY A 118 -8.34 -5.22 19.78
CA GLY A 118 -7.60 -6.45 19.47
C GLY A 118 -8.44 -7.50 18.75
N GLY A 119 -7.76 -8.47 18.16
CA GLY A 119 -8.36 -9.57 17.42
C GLY A 119 -8.40 -9.34 15.90
N ALA A 120 -8.92 -10.34 15.18
CA ALA A 120 -8.97 -10.34 13.73
C ALA A 120 -9.69 -9.09 13.18
N GLY A 121 -9.08 -8.43 12.20
CA GLY A 121 -9.59 -7.19 11.60
C GLY A 121 -9.25 -5.91 12.37
N ASP A 122 -8.81 -6.04 13.63
CA ASP A 122 -8.34 -4.92 14.43
C ASP A 122 -6.82 -4.95 14.62
N ASP A 123 -6.24 -6.11 14.96
CA ASP A 123 -4.78 -6.24 15.06
C ASP A 123 -4.10 -6.07 13.71
N VAL A 124 -3.15 -5.12 13.63
CA VAL A 124 -2.37 -4.80 12.43
C VAL A 124 -0.90 -4.84 12.75
N ILE A 125 -0.13 -5.60 11.99
CA ILE A 125 1.33 -5.63 12.08
C ILE A 125 1.91 -4.86 10.90
N ILE A 126 2.81 -3.92 11.19
CA ILE A 126 3.55 -3.16 10.21
C ILE A 126 5.03 -3.57 10.30
N ALA A 127 5.62 -3.95 9.17
CA ALA A 127 7.05 -4.27 9.06
C ALA A 127 7.72 -3.38 8.00
N MET A 128 8.89 -2.84 8.33
CA MET A 128 9.60 -1.88 7.49
C MET A 128 11.08 -2.27 7.36
N ASN A 129 11.60 -2.23 6.14
CA ASN A 129 13.01 -2.39 5.84
C ASN A 129 13.62 -1.06 5.38
N PHE A 130 14.53 -0.49 6.16
CA PHE A 130 15.17 0.81 5.91
C PHE A 130 16.50 0.70 5.14
N THR A 131 16.78 -0.42 4.50
CA THR A 131 18.05 -0.62 3.75
C THR A 131 17.79 -1.04 2.30
N VAL A 132 18.79 -0.89 1.47
CA VAL A 132 18.81 -1.38 0.09
C VAL A 132 18.91 -2.91 0.00
N ASP A 133 19.30 -3.57 1.08
CA ASP A 133 19.42 -5.03 1.11
C ASP A 133 18.06 -5.67 1.42
N PRO A 134 17.54 -6.57 0.60
CA PRO A 134 16.32 -7.30 0.92
C PRO A 134 16.51 -8.18 2.17
N ARG A 135 15.42 -8.47 2.86
CA ARG A 135 15.40 -9.41 3.99
C ARG A 135 14.54 -10.61 3.61
N VAL A 136 15.18 -11.74 3.46
CA VAL A 136 14.53 -13.01 3.09
C VAL A 136 14.37 -13.90 4.31
N SER A 137 13.19 -14.51 4.45
CA SER A 137 12.85 -15.37 5.60
C SER A 137 13.16 -14.70 6.95
N TYR A 138 12.86 -13.41 7.05
CA TYR A 138 13.14 -12.59 8.23
C TYR A 138 12.06 -12.80 9.29
N ARG A 139 12.46 -13.18 10.51
CA ARG A 139 11.52 -13.49 11.59
C ARG A 139 11.12 -12.23 12.36
N ILE A 140 9.81 -12.08 12.58
CA ILE A 140 9.24 -11.12 13.54
C ILE A 140 8.18 -11.79 14.42
N GLY A 141 7.84 -11.14 15.54
CA GLY A 141 6.75 -11.57 16.43
C GLY A 141 5.37 -11.21 15.91
N PHE A 142 4.38 -12.04 16.27
CA PHE A 142 2.96 -11.82 15.99
C PHE A 142 2.12 -12.03 17.26
N PRO A 143 1.02 -11.28 17.48
CA PRO A 143 0.19 -11.41 18.67
C PRO A 143 -0.67 -12.68 18.69
N HIS A 144 -1.04 -13.20 17.51
CA HIS A 144 -1.89 -14.38 17.33
C HIS A 144 -1.31 -15.35 16.31
N GLU A 145 -1.63 -16.63 16.44
CA GLU A 145 -1.28 -17.66 15.46
C GLU A 145 -2.18 -17.61 14.22
N GLY A 146 -1.78 -18.32 13.20
CA GLY A 146 -2.55 -18.48 11.97
C GLY A 146 -2.06 -17.57 10.83
N THR A 147 -2.91 -17.40 9.82
CA THR A 147 -2.57 -16.64 8.63
C THR A 147 -2.70 -15.14 8.88
N TRP A 148 -1.67 -14.43 8.52
CA TRP A 148 -1.62 -12.97 8.44
C TRP A 148 -1.47 -12.60 6.96
N TYR A 149 -2.54 -12.07 6.42
CA TYR A 149 -2.60 -11.65 5.02
C TYR A 149 -1.82 -10.37 4.80
N LEU A 150 -1.04 -10.32 3.73
CA LEU A 150 -0.34 -9.13 3.29
C LEU A 150 -1.37 -8.19 2.64
N VAL A 151 -1.88 -7.24 3.41
CA VAL A 151 -2.94 -6.31 2.95
C VAL A 151 -2.38 -5.04 2.30
N PHE A 152 -1.08 -4.81 2.42
CA PHE A 152 -0.37 -3.73 1.73
C PHE A 152 1.11 -4.07 1.57
N ASN A 153 1.62 -3.84 0.36
CA ASN A 153 3.02 -3.98 0.03
C ASN A 153 3.49 -2.75 -0.76
N SER A 154 4.31 -1.89 -0.16
CA SER A 154 4.83 -0.71 -0.86
C SER A 154 5.79 -1.02 -2.02
N ASP A 155 6.14 -2.29 -2.22
CA ASP A 155 6.96 -2.79 -3.33
C ASP A 155 6.10 -3.44 -4.45
N ASP A 156 4.78 -3.26 -4.40
CA ASP A 156 3.88 -3.80 -5.42
C ASP A 156 4.17 -3.18 -6.79
N SER A 157 4.23 -4.04 -7.81
CA SER A 157 4.50 -3.64 -9.19
C SER A 157 3.41 -2.75 -9.80
N ASN A 158 2.20 -2.73 -9.22
CA ASN A 158 1.15 -1.81 -9.62
C ASN A 158 1.52 -0.34 -9.32
N TYR A 159 2.36 -0.10 -8.32
CA TYR A 159 2.79 1.26 -7.96
C TYR A 159 3.95 1.78 -8.82
N ALA A 160 4.77 0.89 -9.36
CA ALA A 160 5.81 1.22 -10.34
C ALA A 160 6.38 -0.05 -11.00
N ASP A 161 6.60 0.01 -12.30
CA ASP A 161 7.06 -1.14 -13.13
C ASP A 161 8.42 -1.72 -12.69
N ASP A 162 9.24 -0.94 -11.99
CA ASP A 162 10.57 -1.33 -11.49
C ASP A 162 10.54 -1.77 -10.01
N TYR A 163 9.35 -1.98 -9.42
CA TYR A 163 9.20 -2.57 -8.10
C TYR A 163 9.16 -4.09 -8.19
N GLY A 164 9.70 -4.76 -7.15
CA GLY A 164 9.95 -6.20 -7.19
C GLY A 164 8.76 -7.06 -6.77
N ASN A 165 7.69 -6.46 -6.25
CA ASN A 165 6.53 -7.14 -5.67
C ASN A 165 6.92 -8.23 -4.65
N VAL A 166 7.95 -7.95 -3.83
CA VAL A 166 8.45 -8.88 -2.82
C VAL A 166 7.55 -8.85 -1.60
N GLY A 167 6.98 -9.99 -1.25
CA GLY A 167 6.13 -10.16 -0.10
C GLY A 167 5.14 -11.32 -0.28
N HIS A 168 4.58 -11.79 0.81
CA HIS A 168 3.59 -12.88 0.82
C HIS A 168 2.84 -12.90 2.14
N ASP A 169 1.72 -13.62 2.17
CA ASP A 169 1.02 -13.93 3.42
C ASP A 169 1.92 -14.71 4.37
N VAL A 170 1.78 -14.47 5.67
CA VAL A 170 2.62 -15.06 6.71
C VAL A 170 1.79 -16.01 7.56
N THR A 171 2.30 -17.22 7.79
CA THR A 171 1.76 -18.12 8.80
C THR A 171 2.54 -17.93 10.11
N ALA A 172 1.89 -17.32 11.10
CA ALA A 172 2.42 -17.20 12.44
C ALA A 172 2.22 -18.53 13.20
N ILE A 173 3.32 -19.06 13.72
CA ILE A 173 3.37 -20.36 14.43
C ILE A 173 3.60 -20.15 15.91
N ASN A 174 3.30 -21.15 16.73
CA ASN A 174 3.54 -21.15 18.17
C ASN A 174 5.05 -21.24 18.49
N PHE A 175 5.73 -20.15 18.22
CA PHE A 175 7.13 -19.92 18.54
C PHE A 175 7.29 -18.46 18.95
N GLY A 176 7.45 -18.23 20.26
CA GLY A 176 7.57 -16.86 20.79
C GLY A 176 8.79 -16.13 20.26
N PHE A 177 8.60 -14.88 19.84
CA PHE A 177 9.66 -14.00 19.36
C PHE A 177 9.30 -12.54 19.64
N ASP A 178 10.29 -11.66 19.84
CA ASP A 178 10.09 -10.23 20.09
C ASP A 178 9.15 -9.90 21.28
N GLY A 179 9.08 -10.80 22.27
CA GLY A 179 8.15 -10.64 23.39
C GLY A 179 6.68 -10.96 23.06
N LEU A 180 6.38 -11.41 21.85
CA LEU A 180 5.07 -11.89 21.43
C LEU A 180 5.01 -13.41 21.41
N PRO A 181 3.79 -14.02 21.58
CA PRO A 181 3.68 -15.47 21.74
C PRO A 181 3.90 -16.26 20.44
N PHE A 182 3.73 -15.66 19.30
CA PHE A 182 3.85 -16.29 17.99
C PHE A 182 4.88 -15.56 17.13
N SER A 183 5.33 -16.18 16.05
CA SER A 183 6.22 -15.55 15.08
C SER A 183 6.05 -16.12 13.68
N GLY A 184 6.41 -15.32 12.68
CA GLY A 184 6.38 -15.70 11.29
C GLY A 184 7.62 -15.22 10.54
N LEU A 185 7.81 -15.73 9.34
CA LEU A 185 8.87 -15.34 8.43
C LEU A 185 8.30 -14.50 7.30
N LEU A 186 8.93 -13.36 7.02
CA LEU A 186 8.56 -12.47 5.92
C LEU A 186 9.74 -12.27 4.97
N ASP A 187 9.41 -11.90 3.75
CA ASP A 187 10.36 -11.36 2.78
C ASP A 187 10.08 -9.88 2.60
N LEU A 188 11.07 -9.03 2.94
CA LEU A 188 10.97 -7.57 2.86
C LEU A 188 11.85 -7.06 1.73
N ALA A 189 11.24 -6.36 0.77
CA ALA A 189 11.97 -5.67 -0.29
C ALA A 189 12.88 -4.56 0.27
N PRO A 190 13.83 -4.07 -0.53
CA PRO A 190 14.57 -2.86 -0.20
C PRO A 190 13.65 -1.65 -0.01
N TYR A 191 13.89 -0.86 1.03
CA TYR A 191 13.11 0.35 1.35
C TYR A 191 11.60 0.14 1.21
N SER A 192 11.06 -0.85 1.93
CA SER A 192 9.67 -1.25 1.81
C SER A 192 8.94 -1.25 3.14
N VAL A 193 7.62 -1.17 3.02
CA VAL A 193 6.66 -1.33 4.10
C VAL A 193 5.67 -2.41 3.72
N GLN A 194 5.42 -3.32 4.64
CA GLN A 194 4.38 -4.33 4.55
C GLN A 194 3.42 -4.17 5.71
N ILE A 195 2.13 -4.33 5.45
CA ILE A 195 1.07 -4.27 6.46
C ILE A 195 0.31 -5.59 6.42
N PHE A 196 0.12 -6.19 7.59
CA PHE A 196 -0.52 -7.48 7.75
C PHE A 196 -1.75 -7.39 8.65
N SER A 197 -2.79 -8.14 8.27
CA SER A 197 -4.02 -8.36 9.05
C SER A 197 -4.42 -9.83 9.01
N GLN A 198 -5.21 -10.29 9.98
CA GLN A 198 -5.79 -11.64 9.94
C GLN A 198 -7.04 -11.74 9.06
N ILE A 199 -7.53 -10.62 8.55
CA ILE A 199 -8.60 -10.57 7.54
C ILE A 199 -7.97 -10.08 6.23
N PRO A 200 -8.10 -10.81 5.11
CA PRO A 200 -7.58 -10.36 3.83
C PRO A 200 -8.28 -9.07 3.35
N ASN A 201 -7.65 -8.37 2.41
CA ASN A 201 -8.40 -7.39 1.64
C ASN A 201 -9.59 -8.10 0.98
N PRO A 202 -10.75 -7.45 0.91
CA PRO A 202 -11.81 -7.99 0.08
C PRO A 202 -11.23 -8.28 -1.32
N VAL A 203 -11.48 -9.46 -1.84
CA VAL A 203 -11.29 -9.67 -3.28
C VAL A 203 -12.14 -8.59 -3.94
N ASP A 204 -11.58 -7.93 -4.91
CA ASP A 204 -12.32 -6.93 -5.66
C ASP A 204 -13.62 -7.56 -6.13
N SER A 205 -14.70 -7.24 -5.41
CA SER A 205 -16.02 -7.78 -5.69
C SER A 205 -16.69 -7.06 -6.87
N CYS A 206 -15.91 -6.18 -7.52
CA CYS A 206 -16.35 -5.35 -8.62
C CYS A 206 -15.55 -5.65 -9.90
N PRO A 207 -15.64 -6.88 -10.44
CA PRO A 207 -14.84 -7.25 -11.63
C PRO A 207 -15.19 -6.42 -12.88
N ALA A 208 -16.22 -5.61 -12.79
CA ALA A 208 -16.63 -4.66 -13.82
C ALA A 208 -15.97 -3.29 -13.70
N ASP A 209 -15.32 -2.97 -12.57
CA ASP A 209 -14.47 -1.80 -12.39
C ASP A 209 -13.06 -2.12 -12.91
N ILE A 210 -12.92 -2.00 -14.21
CA ILE A 210 -11.72 -2.45 -14.94
C ILE A 210 -10.54 -1.50 -14.72
N ASN A 211 -10.84 -0.21 -14.50
CA ASN A 211 -9.81 0.79 -14.28
C ASN A 211 -9.45 1.00 -12.80
N GLY A 212 -10.18 0.35 -11.87
CA GLY A 212 -9.91 0.39 -10.43
C GLY A 212 -10.25 1.72 -9.76
N ASP A 213 -11.12 2.55 -10.35
CA ASP A 213 -11.45 3.87 -9.80
C ASP A 213 -12.57 3.82 -8.72
N GLY A 214 -13.11 2.64 -8.43
CA GLY A 214 -14.19 2.39 -7.47
C GLY A 214 -15.58 2.65 -8.02
N VAL A 215 -15.73 2.91 -9.33
CA VAL A 215 -17.02 3.21 -9.96
C VAL A 215 -17.12 2.58 -11.34
N VAL A 216 -17.97 1.61 -11.53
CA VAL A 216 -18.25 1.06 -12.88
C VAL A 216 -18.99 2.10 -13.71
N ASN A 217 -18.37 2.53 -14.80
CA ASN A 217 -18.90 3.60 -15.66
C ASN A 217 -18.44 3.44 -17.12
N VAL A 218 -18.57 4.49 -17.91
CA VAL A 218 -18.20 4.49 -19.34
C VAL A 218 -16.69 4.30 -19.55
N SER A 219 -15.84 4.67 -18.60
CA SER A 219 -14.39 4.47 -18.71
C SER A 219 -14.03 2.99 -18.73
N ASP A 220 -14.69 2.19 -17.88
CA ASP A 220 -14.53 0.72 -17.83
C ASP A 220 -15.03 0.06 -19.11
N LEU A 221 -16.17 0.55 -19.60
CA LEU A 221 -16.73 0.09 -20.88
C LEU A 221 -15.75 0.33 -22.05
N LEU A 222 -15.12 1.48 -22.11
CA LEU A 222 -14.13 1.81 -23.15
C LEU A 222 -12.88 0.93 -23.02
N THR A 223 -12.44 0.65 -21.80
CA THR A 223 -11.31 -0.24 -21.52
C THR A 223 -11.64 -1.68 -21.94
N MET A 224 -12.82 -2.19 -21.60
CA MET A 224 -13.29 -3.50 -22.03
C MET A 224 -13.33 -3.66 -23.56
N ILE A 225 -13.80 -2.64 -24.28
CA ILE A 225 -13.85 -2.68 -25.74
C ILE A 225 -12.44 -2.82 -26.34
N GLY A 226 -11.42 -2.25 -25.69
CA GLY A 226 -10.02 -2.39 -26.09
C GLY A 226 -9.49 -3.82 -26.03
N GLY A 227 -10.02 -4.65 -25.15
CA GLY A 227 -9.68 -6.08 -24.99
C GLY A 227 -10.68 -7.05 -25.62
N TRP A 228 -11.54 -6.59 -26.53
CA TRP A 228 -12.59 -7.42 -27.13
C TRP A 228 -12.04 -8.63 -27.89
N GLY A 229 -12.53 -9.82 -27.53
CA GLY A 229 -12.06 -11.07 -28.14
C GLY A 229 -10.80 -11.66 -27.51
N THR A 230 -10.26 -11.01 -26.47
CA THR A 230 -9.14 -11.54 -25.66
C THR A 230 -9.68 -12.03 -24.30
N PRO A 231 -8.89 -12.73 -23.47
CA PRO A 231 -9.28 -13.11 -22.12
C PRO A 231 -9.09 -11.97 -21.07
N ASP A 232 -8.63 -10.78 -21.46
CA ASP A 232 -8.16 -9.75 -20.54
C ASP A 232 -9.23 -9.20 -19.60
N TRP A 233 -10.48 -9.06 -20.08
CA TRP A 233 -11.61 -8.50 -19.31
C TRP A 233 -12.80 -9.45 -19.29
N ASP A 234 -12.52 -10.73 -19.09
CA ASP A 234 -13.51 -11.80 -18.96
C ASP A 234 -14.15 -11.78 -17.56
N ILE A 235 -15.20 -10.96 -17.41
CA ILE A 235 -15.94 -10.80 -16.15
C ILE A 235 -16.75 -12.06 -15.82
N THR A 236 -17.24 -12.76 -16.86
CA THR A 236 -18.10 -13.94 -16.70
C THR A 236 -17.31 -15.23 -16.50
N GLY A 237 -16.01 -15.24 -16.77
CA GLY A 237 -15.14 -16.42 -16.61
C GLY A 237 -15.31 -17.45 -17.73
N ASP A 238 -15.81 -17.05 -18.91
CA ASP A 238 -16.00 -17.96 -20.06
C ASP A 238 -14.76 -18.09 -20.96
N GLY A 239 -13.69 -17.34 -20.65
CA GLY A 239 -12.39 -17.36 -21.33
C GLY A 239 -12.23 -16.32 -22.43
N THR A 240 -13.22 -15.45 -22.65
CA THR A 240 -13.16 -14.48 -23.75
C THR A 240 -13.99 -13.24 -23.46
N THR A 241 -13.42 -12.04 -23.56
CA THR A 241 -14.17 -10.79 -23.47
C THR A 241 -15.16 -10.66 -24.63
N ASN A 242 -16.43 -10.69 -24.34
CA ASN A 242 -17.50 -10.72 -25.33
C ASN A 242 -18.76 -9.98 -24.86
N VAL A 243 -19.91 -10.21 -25.54
CA VAL A 243 -21.18 -9.55 -25.21
C VAL A 243 -21.69 -9.92 -23.80
N SER A 244 -21.38 -11.12 -23.29
CA SER A 244 -21.79 -11.53 -21.94
C SER A 244 -21.11 -10.64 -20.87
N ASP A 245 -19.82 -10.37 -21.06
CA ASP A 245 -19.03 -9.50 -20.15
C ASP A 245 -19.49 -8.05 -20.23
N LEU A 246 -19.80 -7.59 -21.44
CA LEU A 246 -20.38 -6.27 -21.64
C LEU A 246 -21.72 -6.10 -20.91
N LEU A 247 -22.58 -7.10 -20.95
CA LEU A 247 -23.85 -7.07 -20.22
C LEU A 247 -23.64 -7.12 -18.70
N ALA A 248 -22.67 -7.91 -18.22
CA ALA A 248 -22.28 -7.95 -16.82
C ALA A 248 -21.75 -6.57 -16.33
N LEU A 249 -20.88 -5.93 -17.12
CA LEU A 249 -20.36 -4.60 -16.83
C LEU A 249 -21.48 -3.55 -16.77
N ILE A 250 -22.37 -3.51 -17.77
CA ILE A 250 -23.49 -2.56 -17.78
C ILE A 250 -24.43 -2.80 -16.59
N GLY A 251 -24.65 -4.07 -16.22
CA GLY A 251 -25.47 -4.43 -15.05
C GLY A 251 -24.86 -3.98 -13.71
N ALA A 252 -23.56 -3.72 -13.67
CA ALA A 252 -22.83 -3.29 -12.49
C ALA A 252 -22.60 -1.77 -12.41
N PHE A 253 -23.13 -0.97 -13.36
CA PHE A 253 -22.91 0.49 -13.35
C PHE A 253 -23.29 1.13 -12.02
N GLY A 254 -22.36 1.88 -11.44
CA GLY A 254 -22.47 2.56 -10.16
C GLY A 254 -21.21 2.42 -9.31
N PRO A 255 -21.21 2.95 -8.09
CA PRO A 255 -20.10 2.75 -7.16
C PRO A 255 -19.96 1.27 -6.80
N CYS A 256 -18.72 0.78 -6.74
CA CYS A 256 -18.40 -0.53 -6.25
C CYS A 256 -18.81 -0.69 -4.77
N PRO A 257 -19.25 -1.87 -4.33
CA PRO A 257 -19.73 -2.10 -2.97
C PRO A 257 -18.63 -1.96 -1.91
#